data_e4a4460afe7fc702161e30d6ddaac25f
#
_entry.id   e4a4460afe7fc702161e30d6ddaac25f
#
_cell.length_a   1.000
_cell.length_b   1.000
_cell.length_c   1.000
_cell.angle_alpha   90.00
_cell.angle_beta   90.00
_cell.angle_gamma   90.00
#
_symmetry.space_group_name_H-M   'P 1'
#
loop_
_entity.id
_entity.type
_entity.pdbx_description
1 polymer ?
#
loop_
_entity_poly.entity_id
_entity_poly.type
_entity_poly.pdbx_seq_one_letter_code
_entity_poly.pdbx_strand_id
1 'polypeptide(L)'
;IYKYEITKSQFYEQRKQIVYQLKSEHYFPKTKLKMDINASYSQGNSSAPDFKKLEFFANDDFVYFYDKTKSYINRDFRYLSEDIFDSKLVFELPLSSQPGVARKLKFGGAFQRIDKIYDQYNYNLNFNNVSPYITNNDLDNYFATNRFDIGTSNSGGLEHKSLYVYYGRPGVAPN
;
A
#
# COMPACT_ATOMS: atom_id res chain seq x y z
N ILE A 1 -36.81 -3.80 7.88
CA ILE A 1 -36.06 -2.62 8.34
C ILE A 1 -34.73 -3.10 8.85
N TYR A 2 -33.62 -2.63 8.23
CA TYR A 2 -32.26 -2.97 8.64
C TYR A 2 -31.95 -2.28 9.97
N LYS A 3 -31.42 -3.03 10.93
CA LYS A 3 -31.13 -2.47 12.27
C LYS A 3 -29.65 -2.14 12.46
N TYR A 4 -28.76 -2.93 11.88
CA TYR A 4 -27.31 -2.81 12.10
C TYR A 4 -26.54 -2.96 10.80
N GLU A 5 -25.53 -2.14 10.62
CA GLU A 5 -24.50 -2.30 9.61
C GLU A 5 -23.23 -2.85 10.31
N ILE A 6 -22.70 -3.94 9.80
CA ILE A 6 -21.52 -4.60 10.35
C ILE A 6 -20.44 -4.56 9.28
N THR A 7 -19.35 -3.87 9.55
CA THR A 7 -18.16 -3.92 8.71
C THR A 7 -17.10 -4.77 9.39
N LYS A 8 -16.62 -5.79 8.70
CA LYS A 8 -15.46 -6.56 9.10
C LYS A 8 -14.32 -6.32 8.12
N SER A 9 -13.14 -5.98 8.63
CA SER A 9 -11.96 -5.81 7.82
C SER A 9 -10.79 -6.61 8.38
N GLN A 10 -10.02 -7.20 7.50
CA GLN A 10 -8.76 -7.86 7.82
C GLN A 10 -7.68 -7.15 7.02
N PHE A 11 -6.73 -6.54 7.72
CA PHE A 11 -5.64 -5.80 7.13
C PHE A 11 -4.31 -6.27 7.71
N TYR A 12 -3.40 -6.60 6.83
CA TYR A 12 -2.01 -6.87 7.17
C TYR A 12 -1.13 -6.07 6.22
N GLU A 13 -0.15 -5.37 6.76
CA GLU A 13 0.84 -4.66 5.97
C GLU A 13 2.23 -4.94 6.54
N GLN A 14 3.14 -5.29 5.66
CA GLN A 14 4.55 -5.44 5.98
C GLN A 14 5.33 -4.33 5.29
N ARG A 15 6.14 -3.59 6.07
CA ARG A 15 7.05 -2.58 5.56
C ARG A 15 8.48 -2.95 5.89
N LYS A 16 9.34 -2.79 4.90
CA LYS A 16 10.80 -2.97 5.06
C LYS A 16 11.48 -1.74 4.50
N GLN A 17 12.38 -1.16 5.27
CA GLN A 17 13.21 -0.06 4.83
C GLN A 17 14.66 -0.30 5.20
N ILE A 18 15.55 -0.04 4.26
CA ILE A 18 16.99 -0.10 4.46
C ILE A 18 17.53 1.27 4.04
N VAL A 19 18.35 1.87 4.89
CA VAL A 19 18.93 3.19 4.63
C VAL A 19 20.44 3.09 4.81
N TYR A 20 21.16 3.49 3.77
CA TYR A 20 22.60 3.69 3.80
C TYR A 20 22.90 5.18 3.82
N GLN A 21 23.77 5.60 4.72
CA GLN A 21 24.13 7.01 4.86
C GLN A 21 25.64 7.16 4.88
N LEU A 22 26.13 8.15 4.14
CA LEU A 22 27.49 8.60 4.16
C LEU A 22 27.49 10.08 4.55
N LYS A 23 28.23 10.40 5.60
CA LYS A 23 28.48 11.78 6.02
C LYS A 23 29.96 12.00 6.12
N SER A 24 30.45 13.08 5.52
CA SER A 24 31.86 13.45 5.58
C SER A 24 32.01 14.96 5.72
N GLU A 25 32.91 15.36 6.57
CA GLU A 25 33.29 16.76 6.80
C GLU A 25 34.80 16.93 6.55
N HIS A 26 35.16 17.84 5.67
CA HIS A 26 36.55 18.14 5.37
C HIS A 26 36.84 19.60 5.63
N TYR A 27 38.00 19.85 6.24
CA TYR A 27 38.50 21.21 6.44
C TYR A 27 39.85 21.37 5.73
N PHE A 28 39.93 22.38 4.89
CA PHE A 28 41.13 22.75 4.15
C PHE A 28 41.84 23.93 4.85
N PRO A 29 42.95 23.69 5.58
CA PRO A 29 43.57 24.72 6.42
C PRO A 29 44.08 25.94 5.63
N LYS A 30 44.58 25.71 4.41
CA LYS A 30 45.16 26.80 3.58
C LYS A 30 44.13 27.82 3.15
N THR A 31 42.95 27.38 2.77
CA THR A 31 41.82 28.19 2.31
C THR A 31 40.80 28.48 3.39
N LYS A 32 40.93 27.86 4.55
CA LYS A 32 39.95 27.88 5.64
C LYS A 32 38.55 27.39 5.18
N LEU A 33 38.49 26.65 4.09
CA LEU A 33 37.26 26.15 3.50
C LEU A 33 36.82 24.92 4.24
N LYS A 34 35.54 24.86 4.68
CA LYS A 34 34.88 23.70 5.18
C LYS A 34 33.98 23.14 4.06
N MET A 35 34.03 21.82 3.89
CA MET A 35 33.20 21.08 2.93
C MET A 35 32.44 19.99 3.67
N ASP A 36 31.11 20.01 3.55
CA ASP A 36 30.22 19.01 4.14
C ASP A 36 29.58 18.20 2.99
N ILE A 37 29.77 16.91 3.02
CA ILE A 37 29.21 15.94 2.06
C ILE A 37 28.22 15.06 2.81
N ASN A 38 26.99 14.97 2.34
CA ASN A 38 26.01 14.02 2.82
C ASN A 38 25.45 13.28 1.59
N ALA A 39 25.41 11.96 1.67
CA ALA A 39 24.78 11.14 0.68
C ALA A 39 23.98 10.05 1.39
N SER A 40 22.81 9.72 0.89
CA SER A 40 22.01 8.62 1.38
C SER A 40 21.33 7.88 0.26
N TYR A 41 21.21 6.57 0.43
CA TYR A 41 20.40 5.71 -0.41
C TYR A 41 19.43 4.94 0.49
N SER A 42 18.15 5.03 0.17
CA SER A 42 17.07 4.35 0.90
C SER A 42 16.29 3.46 -0.05
N GLN A 43 16.11 2.22 0.34
CA GLN A 43 15.25 1.27 -0.34
C GLN A 43 14.10 0.91 0.58
N GLY A 44 12.87 1.16 0.13
CA GLY A 44 11.64 0.89 0.84
C GLY A 44 10.74 -0.07 0.07
N ASN A 45 10.19 -1.07 0.77
CA ASN A 45 9.18 -1.97 0.22
C ASN A 45 8.01 -2.03 1.20
N SER A 46 6.79 -1.87 0.68
CA SER A 46 5.56 -2.12 1.41
C SER A 46 4.71 -3.11 0.66
N SER A 47 4.20 -4.10 1.37
CA SER A 47 3.31 -5.13 0.85
C SER A 47 2.11 -5.25 1.77
N ALA A 48 0.93 -5.00 1.24
CA ALA A 48 -0.34 -5.26 1.91
C ALA A 48 -1.11 -6.30 1.10
N PRO A 49 -0.74 -7.59 1.27
CA PRO A 49 -1.42 -8.68 0.60
C PRO A 49 -2.77 -8.92 1.23
N ASP A 50 -3.81 -8.97 0.37
CA ASP A 50 -5.13 -9.46 0.75
C ASP A 50 -5.84 -8.64 1.85
N PHE A 51 -5.89 -7.32 1.68
CA PHE A 51 -6.79 -6.50 2.47
C PHE A 51 -8.24 -6.85 2.13
N LYS A 52 -8.96 -7.39 3.11
CA LYS A 52 -10.36 -7.81 2.98
C LYS A 52 -11.26 -6.83 3.71
N LYS A 53 -12.30 -6.39 3.03
CA LYS A 53 -13.38 -5.61 3.61
C LYS A 53 -14.72 -6.26 3.30
N LEU A 54 -15.52 -6.47 4.32
CA LEU A 54 -16.81 -7.13 4.28
C LEU A 54 -17.83 -6.23 4.93
N GLU A 55 -18.92 -5.94 4.23
CA GLU A 55 -20.04 -5.17 4.74
C GLU A 55 -21.30 -6.01 4.77
N PHE A 56 -21.93 -6.06 5.93
CA PHE A 56 -23.14 -6.81 6.18
C PHE A 56 -24.23 -5.92 6.79
N PHE A 57 -25.45 -6.31 6.55
CA PHE A 57 -26.59 -5.79 7.30
C PHE A 57 -27.17 -6.93 8.15
N ALA A 58 -27.57 -6.59 9.35
CA ALA A 58 -28.20 -7.52 10.26
C ALA A 58 -29.52 -6.96 10.79
N ASN A 59 -30.48 -7.84 10.99
CA ASN A 59 -31.61 -7.61 11.88
C ASN A 59 -31.56 -8.65 13.01
N ASP A 60 -32.59 -8.69 13.87
CA ASP A 60 -32.58 -9.58 15.02
C ASP A 60 -32.56 -11.08 14.64
N ASP A 61 -33.00 -11.41 13.43
CA ASP A 61 -33.18 -12.79 13.00
C ASP A 61 -32.12 -13.27 11.96
N PHE A 62 -31.57 -12.34 11.17
CA PHE A 62 -30.72 -12.71 10.01
C PHE A 62 -29.58 -11.74 9.82
N VAL A 63 -28.44 -12.29 9.35
CA VAL A 63 -27.32 -11.55 8.77
C VAL A 63 -27.36 -11.74 7.25
N TYR A 64 -27.31 -10.67 6.50
CA TYR A 64 -27.33 -10.72 5.05
C TYR A 64 -26.37 -9.72 4.44
N PHE A 65 -25.91 -10.05 3.23
CA PHE A 65 -25.19 -9.11 2.40
C PHE A 65 -26.16 -8.08 1.84
N TYR A 66 -25.75 -6.84 1.87
CA TYR A 66 -26.50 -5.76 1.23
C TYR A 66 -26.66 -6.00 -0.27
N ASP A 67 -27.80 -5.54 -0.79
CA ASP A 67 -28.27 -5.61 -2.17
C ASP A 67 -27.22 -5.90 -3.26
N LYS A 68 -27.61 -6.72 -4.22
CA LYS A 68 -26.84 -7.22 -5.39
C LYS A 68 -25.98 -6.19 -6.14
N THR A 69 -26.20 -4.90 -5.91
CA THR A 69 -25.49 -3.79 -6.55
C THR A 69 -24.47 -3.08 -5.67
N LYS A 70 -24.45 -3.32 -4.36
CA LYS A 70 -23.62 -2.58 -3.41
C LYS A 70 -22.87 -3.43 -2.38
N SER A 71 -22.98 -4.74 -2.40
CA SER A 71 -22.24 -5.62 -1.51
C SER A 71 -20.84 -5.80 -2.05
N TYR A 72 -19.92 -5.11 -1.46
CA TYR A 72 -18.54 -5.20 -1.87
C TYR A 72 -17.77 -6.05 -0.85
N ILE A 73 -17.54 -7.30 -1.22
CA ILE A 73 -16.40 -7.99 -0.65
C ILE A 73 -15.22 -7.58 -1.52
N ASN A 74 -14.44 -6.66 -1.02
CA ASN A 74 -13.23 -6.22 -1.67
C ASN A 74 -12.03 -6.99 -1.15
N ARG A 75 -11.20 -7.44 -2.08
CA ARG A 75 -9.86 -7.92 -1.80
C ARG A 75 -8.88 -7.03 -2.54
N ASP A 76 -8.10 -6.28 -1.78
CA ASP A 76 -7.05 -5.41 -2.29
C ASP A 76 -5.68 -6.01 -2.04
N PHE A 77 -4.85 -6.00 -3.07
CA PHE A 77 -3.44 -6.34 -2.99
C PHE A 77 -2.65 -5.11 -3.39
N ARG A 78 -1.79 -4.63 -2.50
CA ARG A 78 -1.01 -3.42 -2.72
C ARG A 78 0.48 -3.70 -2.53
N TYR A 79 1.27 -3.27 -3.49
CA TYR A 79 2.72 -3.40 -3.47
C TYR A 79 3.34 -2.06 -3.80
N LEU A 80 4.29 -1.65 -2.99
CA LEU A 80 5.06 -0.44 -3.18
C LEU A 80 6.53 -0.79 -3.11
N SER A 81 7.29 -0.36 -4.11
CA SER A 81 8.74 -0.35 -4.09
C SER A 81 9.22 1.07 -4.33
N GLU A 82 10.11 1.55 -3.50
CA GLU A 82 10.61 2.92 -3.57
C GLU A 82 12.12 2.94 -3.32
N ASP A 83 12.86 3.51 -4.26
CA ASP A 83 14.28 3.77 -4.16
C ASP A 83 14.51 5.28 -4.13
N ILE A 84 15.19 5.77 -3.11
CA ILE A 84 15.49 7.19 -2.93
C ILE A 84 17.00 7.37 -2.82
N PHE A 85 17.54 8.20 -3.68
CA PHE A 85 18.90 8.68 -3.59
C PHE A 85 18.91 10.16 -3.30
N ASP A 86 19.56 10.54 -2.21
CA ASP A 86 19.78 11.93 -1.81
C ASP A 86 21.27 12.23 -1.74
N SER A 87 21.67 13.39 -2.24
CA SER A 87 23.03 13.89 -2.03
C SER A 87 23.00 15.40 -1.80
N LYS A 88 23.90 15.85 -0.93
CA LYS A 88 24.06 17.26 -0.60
C LYS A 88 25.54 17.59 -0.39
N LEU A 89 25.99 18.63 -1.04
CA LEU A 89 27.34 19.17 -0.90
C LEU A 89 27.22 20.63 -0.50
N VAL A 90 27.88 21.01 0.58
CA VAL A 90 27.89 22.38 1.10
C VAL A 90 29.31 22.80 1.37
N PHE A 91 29.65 24.01 0.92
CA PHE A 91 30.90 24.68 1.22
C PHE A 91 30.63 25.86 2.14
N GLU A 92 31.50 26.06 3.11
CA GLU A 92 31.49 27.20 4.00
C GLU A 92 32.89 27.87 3.99
N LEU A 93 32.95 29.13 3.60
CA LEU A 93 34.16 29.93 3.52
C LEU A 93 34.04 31.12 4.48
N PRO A 94 34.90 31.24 5.50
CA PRO A 94 34.94 32.41 6.34
C PRO A 94 35.52 33.63 5.54
N LEU A 95 34.78 34.73 5.53
CA LEU A 95 35.14 35.93 4.80
C LEU A 95 35.85 36.98 5.68
N SER A 96 35.77 36.89 7.00
CA SER A 96 36.36 37.86 7.91
C SER A 96 37.12 37.13 9.05
N SER A 97 38.30 37.64 9.33
CA SER A 97 39.14 37.26 10.47
C SER A 97 39.12 38.31 11.59
N GLN A 98 38.23 39.32 11.52
CA GLN A 98 38.17 40.39 12.53
C GLN A 98 37.52 39.88 13.83
N PRO A 99 38.07 40.15 15.00
CA PRO A 99 37.46 39.84 16.27
C PRO A 99 36.07 40.49 16.39
N GLY A 100 35.05 39.68 16.73
CA GLY A 100 33.67 40.15 16.92
C GLY A 100 32.79 40.22 15.67
N VAL A 101 33.33 39.98 14.46
CA VAL A 101 32.54 39.98 13.22
C VAL A 101 32.75 38.67 12.46
N ALA A 102 31.84 37.72 12.64
CA ALA A 102 31.85 36.44 11.91
C ALA A 102 31.07 36.58 10.59
N ARG A 103 31.78 36.80 9.48
CA ARG A 103 31.20 36.74 8.14
C ARG A 103 31.60 35.44 7.48
N LYS A 104 30.62 34.73 6.92
CA LYS A 104 30.85 33.47 6.22
C LYS A 104 29.96 33.38 4.99
N LEU A 105 30.50 32.82 3.94
CA LEU A 105 29.79 32.49 2.72
C LEU A 105 29.49 31.00 2.74
N LYS A 106 28.22 30.63 2.56
CA LYS A 106 27.79 29.22 2.36
C LYS A 106 27.21 29.10 0.96
N PHE A 107 27.67 28.08 0.24
CA PHE A 107 27.12 27.71 -1.06
C PHE A 107 27.19 26.20 -1.25
N GLY A 108 26.35 25.67 -2.12
CA GLY A 108 26.30 24.22 -2.33
C GLY A 108 25.16 23.82 -3.24
N GLY A 109 24.97 22.55 -3.35
CA GLY A 109 23.89 21.93 -4.12
C GLY A 109 23.35 20.69 -3.43
N ALA A 110 22.13 20.34 -3.80
CA ALA A 110 21.49 19.10 -3.40
C ALA A 110 20.87 18.44 -4.63
N PHE A 111 20.90 17.13 -4.67
CA PHE A 111 20.26 16.32 -5.69
C PHE A 111 19.47 15.21 -5.03
N GLN A 112 18.23 15.01 -5.47
CA GLN A 112 17.37 13.92 -5.05
C GLN A 112 16.81 13.21 -6.27
N ARG A 113 16.82 11.88 -6.22
CA ARG A 113 16.14 11.02 -7.19
C ARG A 113 15.26 10.05 -6.44
N ILE A 114 13.99 9.96 -6.87
CA ILE A 114 13.00 9.06 -6.32
C ILE A 114 12.48 8.20 -7.48
N ASP A 115 12.67 6.89 -7.38
CA ASP A 115 12.09 5.91 -8.29
C ASP A 115 11.03 5.12 -7.47
N LYS A 116 9.77 5.18 -7.91
CA LYS A 116 8.64 4.60 -7.18
C LYS A 116 7.77 3.79 -8.10
N ILE A 117 7.52 2.54 -7.72
CA ILE A 117 6.60 1.64 -8.40
C ILE A 117 5.50 1.27 -7.41
N TYR A 118 4.26 1.46 -7.82
CA TYR A 118 3.08 1.13 -7.04
C TYR A 118 2.13 0.28 -7.88
N ASP A 119 1.89 -0.93 -7.40
CA ASP A 119 0.94 -1.87 -8.00
C ASP A 119 -0.23 -2.10 -7.04
N GLN A 120 -1.44 -1.98 -7.57
CA GLN A 120 -2.66 -2.28 -6.83
C GLN A 120 -3.58 -3.15 -7.67
N TYR A 121 -4.00 -4.27 -7.09
CA TYR A 121 -4.99 -5.16 -7.66
C TYR A 121 -6.20 -5.18 -6.75
N ASN A 122 -7.36 -4.81 -7.30
CA ASN A 122 -8.63 -4.80 -6.59
C ASN A 122 -9.55 -5.86 -7.19
N TYR A 123 -10.01 -6.78 -6.35
CA TYR A 123 -10.96 -7.82 -6.73
C TYR A 123 -12.27 -7.57 -5.99
N ASN A 124 -13.34 -7.37 -6.76
CA ASN A 124 -14.70 -7.29 -6.26
C ASN A 124 -15.36 -8.66 -6.39
N LEU A 125 -15.88 -9.19 -5.29
CA LEU A 125 -16.67 -10.42 -5.33
C LEU A 125 -18.11 -10.07 -5.74
N ASN A 126 -18.51 -10.60 -6.87
CA ASN A 126 -19.89 -10.53 -7.32
C ASN A 126 -20.63 -11.82 -6.97
N PHE A 127 -21.78 -11.69 -6.37
CA PHE A 127 -22.62 -12.83 -6.03
C PHE A 127 -23.59 -13.12 -7.17
N ASN A 128 -23.35 -14.20 -7.91
CA ASN A 128 -24.29 -14.70 -8.92
C ASN A 128 -25.13 -15.83 -8.34
N ASN A 129 -26.46 -15.65 -8.30
CA ASN A 129 -27.43 -16.67 -7.87
C ASN A 129 -27.21 -17.26 -6.45
N VAL A 130 -26.68 -16.49 -5.54
CA VAL A 130 -26.42 -16.90 -4.16
C VAL A 130 -27.50 -16.31 -3.28
N SER A 131 -27.94 -17.10 -2.29
CA SER A 131 -28.78 -16.56 -1.23
C SER A 131 -28.02 -15.47 -0.50
N PRO A 132 -28.57 -14.27 -0.34
CA PRO A 132 -27.91 -13.20 0.39
C PRO A 132 -27.82 -13.47 1.91
N TYR A 133 -28.40 -14.54 2.37
CA TYR A 133 -28.47 -14.88 3.80
C TYR A 133 -27.29 -15.73 4.23
N ILE A 134 -26.62 -15.29 5.28
CA ILE A 134 -25.57 -16.07 5.95
C ILE A 134 -26.26 -16.90 7.04
N THR A 135 -26.27 -18.19 6.87
CA THR A 135 -26.82 -19.11 7.86
C THR A 135 -25.76 -19.39 8.94
N ASN A 136 -26.16 -19.34 10.19
CA ASN A 136 -25.35 -19.73 11.36
C ASN A 136 -24.09 -18.87 11.63
N ASN A 137 -23.97 -17.67 11.15
CA ASN A 137 -22.77 -16.82 11.33
C ASN A 137 -21.44 -17.48 10.89
N ASP A 138 -21.50 -18.52 10.07
CA ASP A 138 -20.34 -19.28 9.62
C ASP A 138 -19.68 -18.59 8.42
N LEU A 139 -18.97 -17.50 8.71
CA LEU A 139 -18.22 -16.74 7.71
C LEU A 139 -17.04 -17.52 7.14
N ASP A 140 -16.41 -18.37 7.94
CA ASP A 140 -15.22 -19.12 7.51
C ASP A 140 -15.61 -20.16 6.46
N ASN A 141 -16.74 -20.82 6.63
CA ASN A 141 -17.29 -21.71 5.63
C ASN A 141 -17.77 -20.97 4.37
N TYR A 142 -18.21 -19.73 4.52
CA TYR A 142 -18.60 -18.90 3.39
C TYR A 142 -17.41 -18.49 2.52
N PHE A 143 -16.24 -18.30 3.11
CA PHE A 143 -14.99 -17.95 2.43
C PHE A 143 -14.07 -19.14 2.14
N ALA A 144 -14.54 -20.35 2.26
CA ALA A 144 -13.75 -21.52 1.89
C ALA A 144 -13.32 -21.46 0.42
N THR A 145 -12.06 -21.76 0.17
CA THR A 145 -11.41 -21.59 -1.15
C THR A 145 -12.08 -22.37 -2.29
N ASN A 146 -12.78 -23.45 -1.97
CA ASN A 146 -13.51 -24.28 -2.93
C ASN A 146 -14.81 -23.66 -3.46
N ARG A 147 -15.16 -22.45 -3.02
CA ARG A 147 -16.37 -21.73 -3.42
C ARG A 147 -16.11 -20.54 -4.33
N PHE A 148 -14.87 -20.35 -4.72
CA PHE A 148 -14.46 -19.23 -5.55
C PHE A 148 -14.11 -19.69 -6.96
N ASP A 149 -14.59 -18.96 -7.94
CA ASP A 149 -14.19 -19.09 -9.34
C ASP A 149 -13.80 -17.73 -9.90
N ILE A 150 -12.88 -17.73 -10.84
CA ILE A 150 -12.39 -16.50 -11.47
C ILE A 150 -13.01 -16.42 -12.86
N GLY A 151 -13.97 -15.54 -13.03
CA GLY A 151 -14.52 -15.21 -14.33
C GLY A 151 -13.74 -14.06 -14.96
N THR A 152 -13.49 -14.14 -16.25
CA THR A 152 -12.91 -13.06 -17.03
C THR A 152 -13.99 -12.43 -17.90
N SER A 153 -14.05 -11.11 -17.93
CA SER A 153 -14.89 -10.36 -18.86
C SER A 153 -14.04 -9.31 -19.56
N ASN A 154 -14.26 -9.14 -20.88
CA ASN A 154 -13.60 -8.10 -21.66
C ASN A 154 -14.58 -6.95 -21.85
N SER A 155 -14.25 -5.77 -21.36
CA SER A 155 -15.00 -4.55 -21.57
C SER A 155 -14.05 -3.42 -21.93
N GLY A 156 -14.32 -2.75 -23.06
CA GLY A 156 -13.52 -1.61 -23.51
C GLY A 156 -12.05 -1.93 -23.85
N GLY A 157 -11.75 -3.19 -24.22
CA GLY A 157 -10.39 -3.63 -24.55
C GLY A 157 -9.53 -3.97 -23.32
N LEU A 158 -10.07 -3.88 -22.12
CA LEU A 158 -9.41 -4.27 -20.88
C LEU A 158 -9.99 -5.59 -20.36
N GLU A 159 -9.10 -6.48 -19.93
CA GLU A 159 -9.48 -7.72 -19.27
C GLU A 159 -9.84 -7.44 -17.80
N HIS A 160 -11.10 -7.67 -17.45
CA HIS A 160 -11.56 -7.60 -16.07
C HIS A 160 -11.68 -9.01 -15.51
N LYS A 161 -10.98 -9.26 -14.40
CA LYS A 161 -11.11 -10.51 -13.64
C LYS A 161 -12.08 -10.29 -12.48
N SER A 162 -13.12 -11.08 -12.45
CA SER A 162 -14.10 -11.08 -11.36
C SER A 162 -14.04 -12.40 -10.62
N LEU A 163 -14.02 -12.33 -9.30
CA LEU A 163 -14.09 -13.50 -8.46
C LEU A 163 -15.56 -13.79 -8.14
N TYR A 164 -16.03 -14.98 -8.49
CA TYR A 164 -17.40 -15.43 -8.22
C TYR A 164 -17.41 -16.37 -7.02
N VAL A 165 -18.40 -16.20 -6.15
CA VAL A 165 -18.66 -17.10 -5.04
C VAL A 165 -19.88 -17.97 -5.38
N TYR A 166 -19.69 -19.28 -5.37
CA TYR A 166 -20.77 -20.23 -5.54
C TYR A 166 -21.20 -20.82 -4.20
N TYR A 167 -22.44 -20.56 -3.80
CA TYR A 167 -23.01 -21.14 -2.60
C TYR A 167 -23.97 -22.28 -2.98
N GLY A 168 -23.76 -23.47 -2.40
CA GLY A 168 -24.76 -24.53 -2.41
C GLY A 168 -24.69 -25.58 -3.54
N ARG A 169 -23.57 -25.77 -4.20
CA ARG A 169 -23.30 -26.98 -4.97
C ARG A 169 -22.20 -27.81 -4.30
N PRO A 170 -22.52 -28.73 -3.39
CA PRO A 170 -21.56 -29.74 -2.98
C PRO A 170 -21.31 -30.68 -4.17
N GLY A 171 -20.07 -30.74 -4.66
CA GLY A 171 -19.64 -31.78 -5.58
C GLY A 171 -19.33 -31.38 -7.02
N VAL A 172 -19.29 -30.11 -7.37
CA VAL A 172 -18.74 -29.70 -8.68
C VAL A 172 -17.32 -29.15 -8.41
N ALA A 173 -16.32 -30.00 -8.66
CA ALA A 173 -14.95 -29.50 -8.78
C ALA A 173 -14.91 -28.55 -9.98
N PRO A 174 -14.24 -27.41 -9.90
CA PRO A 174 -13.99 -26.60 -11.07
C PRO A 174 -13.13 -27.40 -12.07
N ASN A 175 -13.56 -27.43 -13.32
CA ASN A 175 -12.79 -27.94 -14.45
C ASN A 175 -11.56 -27.06 -14.70
#